data_8c690509442777fb18148c8eb84439bc
#
_entry.id   8c690509442777fb18148c8eb84439bc
#
_cell.length_a   1.000
_cell.length_b   1.000
_cell.length_c   1.000
_cell.angle_alpha   90.00
_cell.angle_beta   90.00
_cell.angle_gamma   90.00
#
_symmetry.space_group_name_H-M   'P 1'
#
loop_
_entity.id
_entity.type
_entity.pdbx_description
1 polymer ?
#
loop_
_entity_poly.entity_id
_entity_poly.type
_entity_poly.pdbx_seq_one_letter_code
_entity_poly.pdbx_strand_id
1 'polypeptide(L)'
;MPYSISDLKRLNTKESYHKLIEKYGNEDNFTDTIITNVSADNVPYLTFKPFVNNPYIRQAFSTRLGGVSRGMYASMNLTFNPVGQYSADSYENVLANFKLMADTIDIPVENMVYTKQTHTTNIKIVDNSNKGMGIIKERDYDNIDGIITNTNNLCLVSSFADCIPVTLVDAKKGVIAALHSGWKGTVGNISQNGIECMKESFGCNEADIIAFVGPGICKNCYQVSEDVAIEFMKVYSAEETELILTPDDDNKCTGKYHLDLIAANYINLINAGLLPHNIYVADVCTSCNKELLFSHRASGGRRGIMCNFIYMRLT
;
A
#
# COMPACT_ATOMS: atom_id res chain seq x y z
N MET A 1 -24.22 8.28 -2.18
CA MET A 1 -23.70 7.79 -0.89
C MET A 1 -23.61 8.98 0.06
N PRO A 2 -23.79 8.81 1.38
CA PRO A 2 -23.76 9.95 2.32
C PRO A 2 -22.35 10.50 2.59
N TYR A 3 -21.28 9.80 2.11
CA TYR A 3 -19.88 10.16 2.34
C TYR A 3 -19.21 10.71 1.09
N SER A 4 -18.39 11.76 1.26
CA SER A 4 -17.56 12.38 0.24
C SER A 4 -16.09 12.15 0.53
N ILE A 5 -15.23 12.16 -0.49
CA ILE A 5 -13.79 12.08 -0.31
C ILE A 5 -13.23 13.26 0.51
N SER A 6 -13.97 14.38 0.58
CA SER A 6 -13.65 15.51 1.46
C SER A 6 -13.77 15.19 2.95
N ASP A 7 -14.47 14.10 3.32
CA ASP A 7 -14.64 13.65 4.72
C ASP A 7 -13.42 12.85 5.21
N LEU A 8 -12.36 12.72 4.40
CA LEU A 8 -11.14 11.98 4.71
C LEU A 8 -10.43 12.59 5.94
N LYS A 9 -10.33 11.79 7.00
CA LYS A 9 -9.65 12.17 8.24
C LYS A 9 -8.15 12.00 8.09
N ARG A 10 -7.40 13.09 8.33
CA ARG A 10 -5.94 13.07 8.38
C ARG A 10 -5.43 12.66 9.75
N LEU A 11 -4.30 11.97 9.80
CA LEU A 11 -3.55 11.74 11.02
C LEU A 11 -2.85 13.02 11.46
N ASN A 12 -2.75 13.25 12.76
CA ASN A 12 -1.80 14.22 13.30
C ASN A 12 -0.39 13.60 13.24
N THR A 13 0.25 13.70 12.09
CA THR A 13 1.54 13.05 11.82
C THR A 13 2.66 13.61 12.66
N LYS A 14 2.62 14.90 13.04
CA LYS A 14 3.58 15.51 13.96
C LYS A 14 3.58 14.83 15.33
N GLU A 15 2.41 14.49 15.83
CA GLU A 15 2.26 13.75 17.09
C GLU A 15 2.58 12.26 16.91
N SER A 16 2.00 11.64 15.86
CA SER A 16 2.13 10.20 15.61
C SER A 16 3.55 9.75 15.29
N TYR A 17 4.32 10.60 14.59
CA TYR A 17 5.66 10.26 14.09
C TYR A 17 6.76 11.19 14.61
N HIS A 18 6.52 11.96 15.70
CA HIS A 18 7.50 12.94 16.21
C HIS A 18 8.89 12.33 16.44
N LYS A 19 8.98 11.15 17.06
CA LYS A 19 10.26 10.48 17.31
C LYS A 19 11.00 10.06 16.02
N LEU A 20 10.26 9.66 14.98
CA LEU A 20 10.86 9.37 13.68
C LEU A 20 11.36 10.64 12.99
N ILE A 21 10.56 11.72 13.07
CA ILE A 21 10.91 13.03 12.50
C ILE A 21 12.13 13.60 13.22
N GLU A 22 12.19 13.52 14.54
CA GLU A 22 13.35 13.95 15.32
C GLU A 22 14.63 13.17 14.97
N LYS A 23 14.50 11.85 14.79
CA LYS A 23 15.65 10.98 14.53
C LYS A 23 16.18 11.09 13.09
N TYR A 24 15.29 11.16 12.10
CA TYR A 24 15.64 11.09 10.68
C TYR A 24 15.44 12.40 9.91
N GLY A 25 14.72 13.36 10.50
CA GLY A 25 14.35 14.62 9.87
C GLY A 25 13.21 14.49 8.86
N ASN A 26 12.89 15.63 8.20
CA ASN A 26 12.01 15.71 7.03
C ASN A 26 10.50 15.60 7.32
N GLU A 27 10.00 16.51 8.18
CA GLU A 27 8.57 16.64 8.54
C GLU A 27 7.63 16.75 7.30
N ASP A 28 8.07 17.40 6.23
CA ASP A 28 7.27 17.62 5.02
C ASP A 28 6.89 16.33 4.29
N ASN A 29 7.62 15.23 4.53
CA ASN A 29 7.35 13.93 3.97
C ASN A 29 6.35 13.09 4.79
N PHE A 30 5.86 13.63 5.89
CA PHE A 30 4.84 13.01 6.75
C PHE A 30 3.51 13.77 6.74
N THR A 31 3.47 15.00 6.22
CA THR A 31 2.30 15.87 6.29
C THR A 31 1.80 16.21 4.88
N ASP A 32 0.47 16.16 4.71
CA ASP A 32 -0.20 16.47 3.42
C ASP A 32 0.36 15.65 2.24
N THR A 33 0.70 14.39 2.50
CA THR A 33 1.33 13.50 1.53
C THR A 33 0.34 12.77 0.62
N ILE A 34 -0.95 12.76 1.00
CA ILE A 34 -2.05 12.21 0.21
C ILE A 34 -2.87 13.34 -0.42
N ILE A 35 -3.14 13.24 -1.70
CA ILE A 35 -4.01 14.13 -2.46
C ILE A 35 -5.29 13.38 -2.81
N THR A 36 -6.44 13.99 -2.51
CA THR A 36 -7.77 13.45 -2.82
C THR A 36 -8.20 13.92 -4.20
N ASN A 37 -8.75 13.02 -5.00
CA ASN A 37 -9.20 13.28 -6.36
C ASN A 37 -10.56 12.64 -6.61
N VAL A 38 -11.27 13.15 -7.65
CA VAL A 38 -12.47 12.54 -8.20
C VAL A 38 -12.34 12.55 -9.71
N SER A 39 -12.52 11.39 -10.35
CA SER A 39 -12.47 11.29 -11.81
C SER A 39 -13.70 11.93 -12.47
N ALA A 40 -13.67 12.06 -13.80
CA ALA A 40 -14.82 12.52 -14.59
C ALA A 40 -16.07 11.64 -14.38
N ASP A 41 -15.89 10.35 -14.11
CA ASP A 41 -16.95 9.38 -13.84
C ASP A 41 -17.33 9.30 -12.35
N ASN A 42 -16.95 10.31 -11.56
CA ASN A 42 -17.21 10.40 -10.13
C ASN A 42 -16.61 9.26 -9.28
N VAL A 43 -15.47 8.71 -9.70
CA VAL A 43 -14.70 7.73 -8.92
C VAL A 43 -13.72 8.46 -8.00
N PRO A 44 -13.89 8.40 -6.68
CA PRO A 44 -12.95 8.99 -5.73
C PRO A 44 -11.69 8.12 -5.59
N TYR A 45 -10.51 8.73 -5.64
CA TYR A 45 -9.23 8.07 -5.46
C TYR A 45 -8.19 8.98 -4.78
N LEU A 46 -7.13 8.37 -4.31
CA LEU A 46 -6.01 9.05 -3.66
C LEU A 46 -4.78 8.99 -4.57
N THR A 47 -4.01 10.07 -4.60
CA THR A 47 -2.67 10.09 -5.22
C THR A 47 -1.61 10.44 -4.20
N PHE A 48 -0.39 9.96 -4.44
CA PHE A 48 0.74 10.17 -3.55
C PHE A 48 1.54 11.37 -4.02
N LYS A 49 1.70 12.36 -3.13
CA LYS A 49 2.30 13.67 -3.41
C LYS A 49 3.60 13.63 -4.23
N PRO A 50 4.58 12.74 -3.93
CA PRO A 50 5.85 12.74 -4.68
C PRO A 50 5.69 12.35 -6.15
N PHE A 51 4.59 11.70 -6.53
CA PHE A 51 4.38 11.21 -7.90
C PHE A 51 3.49 12.11 -8.76
N VAL A 52 2.73 13.03 -8.15
CA VAL A 52 1.74 13.87 -8.87
C VAL A 52 2.37 14.78 -9.91
N ASN A 53 3.52 15.36 -9.59
CA ASN A 53 4.22 16.30 -10.50
C ASN A 53 5.20 15.59 -11.45
N ASN A 54 5.31 14.26 -11.38
CA ASN A 54 6.16 13.52 -12.29
C ASN A 54 5.38 13.25 -13.60
N PRO A 55 5.80 13.77 -14.75
CA PRO A 55 5.04 13.62 -16.01
C PRO A 55 5.00 12.17 -16.51
N TYR A 56 5.94 11.34 -16.07
CA TYR A 56 6.08 9.96 -16.51
C TYR A 56 5.39 8.95 -15.59
N ILE A 57 5.06 9.33 -14.36
CA ILE A 57 4.43 8.42 -13.39
C ILE A 57 2.94 8.70 -13.30
N ARG A 58 2.15 7.64 -13.32
CA ARG A 58 0.73 7.68 -12.95
C ARG A 58 0.53 6.75 -11.77
N GLN A 59 -0.07 7.27 -10.72
CA GLN A 59 -0.37 6.50 -9.52
C GLN A 59 -1.77 6.84 -9.02
N ALA A 60 -2.51 5.83 -8.59
CA ALA A 60 -3.77 5.98 -7.86
C ALA A 60 -3.91 4.89 -6.79
N PHE A 61 -4.45 5.26 -5.65
CA PHE A 61 -4.94 4.33 -4.65
C PHE A 61 -6.47 4.44 -4.60
N SER A 62 -7.17 3.33 -4.86
CA SER A 62 -8.63 3.34 -4.88
C SER A 62 -9.20 3.58 -3.47
N THR A 63 -10.38 4.18 -3.42
CA THR A 63 -11.19 4.19 -2.20
C THR A 63 -12.19 3.02 -2.23
N ARG A 64 -13.07 2.92 -1.23
CA ARG A 64 -14.21 1.98 -1.30
C ARG A 64 -15.42 2.54 -2.05
N LEU A 65 -15.35 3.78 -2.53
CA LEU A 65 -16.45 4.52 -3.14
C LEU A 65 -16.39 4.49 -4.67
N GLY A 66 -17.52 4.75 -5.33
CA GLY A 66 -17.59 4.98 -6.77
C GLY A 66 -17.70 3.72 -7.63
N GLY A 67 -17.73 2.52 -7.03
CA GLY A 67 -17.88 1.25 -7.75
C GLY A 67 -19.30 0.73 -7.80
N VAL A 68 -19.48 -0.46 -8.36
CA VAL A 68 -20.78 -1.13 -8.61
C VAL A 68 -21.10 -2.25 -7.63
N SER A 69 -20.14 -2.72 -6.84
CA SER A 69 -20.32 -3.81 -5.87
C SER A 69 -21.32 -3.43 -4.76
N ARG A 70 -21.94 -4.43 -4.13
CA ARG A 70 -22.99 -4.24 -3.13
C ARG A 70 -22.68 -4.98 -1.82
N GLY A 71 -23.47 -4.72 -0.79
CA GLY A 71 -23.34 -5.39 0.53
C GLY A 71 -22.02 -5.08 1.19
N MET A 72 -21.30 -6.09 1.70
CA MET A 72 -20.00 -5.91 2.35
C MET A 72 -18.91 -5.40 1.40
N TYR A 73 -19.11 -5.58 0.10
CA TYR A 73 -18.20 -5.17 -0.96
C TYR A 73 -18.46 -3.76 -1.48
N ALA A 74 -19.48 -3.06 -0.96
CA ALA A 74 -19.89 -1.75 -1.46
C ALA A 74 -18.83 -0.67 -1.22
N SER A 75 -18.39 -0.05 -2.31
CA SER A 75 -18.81 -0.24 -3.69
C SER A 75 -17.66 -0.58 -4.65
N MET A 76 -16.42 -0.09 -4.44
CA MET A 76 -15.25 -0.27 -5.30
C MET A 76 -14.41 -1.46 -4.83
N ASN A 77 -15.02 -2.67 -4.83
CA ASN A 77 -14.29 -3.88 -4.51
C ASN A 77 -13.42 -4.34 -5.68
N LEU A 78 -12.14 -4.59 -5.42
CA LEU A 78 -11.14 -4.98 -6.42
C LEU A 78 -10.53 -6.37 -6.14
N THR A 79 -11.27 -7.28 -5.46
CA THR A 79 -10.84 -8.68 -5.31
C THR A 79 -11.84 -9.65 -5.92
N PHE A 80 -11.33 -10.60 -6.69
CA PHE A 80 -12.08 -11.75 -7.22
C PHE A 80 -12.17 -12.90 -6.22
N ASN A 81 -11.42 -12.83 -5.12
CA ASN A 81 -11.32 -13.92 -4.16
C ASN A 81 -12.34 -13.77 -3.02
N PRO A 82 -12.79 -14.91 -2.44
CA PRO A 82 -13.50 -14.89 -1.16
C PRO A 82 -12.72 -14.14 -0.09
N VAL A 83 -13.43 -13.51 0.84
CA VAL A 83 -12.82 -12.82 1.98
C VAL A 83 -13.20 -13.55 3.26
N GLY A 84 -12.24 -14.26 3.85
CA GLY A 84 -12.49 -15.11 5.00
C GLY A 84 -13.52 -16.20 4.69
N GLN A 85 -14.62 -16.25 5.46
CA GLN A 85 -15.72 -17.19 5.28
C GLN A 85 -16.83 -16.72 4.31
N TYR A 86 -16.68 -15.52 3.75
CA TYR A 86 -17.69 -14.91 2.89
C TYR A 86 -17.43 -15.25 1.43
N SER A 87 -18.51 -15.52 0.67
CA SER A 87 -18.43 -15.74 -0.78
C SER A 87 -17.79 -14.56 -1.49
N ALA A 88 -17.10 -14.82 -2.58
CA ALA A 88 -16.58 -13.76 -3.44
C ALA A 88 -17.70 -12.87 -3.98
N ASP A 89 -17.36 -11.64 -4.34
CA ASP A 89 -18.20 -10.78 -5.17
C ASP A 89 -18.35 -11.39 -6.58
N SER A 90 -19.33 -10.93 -7.35
CA SER A 90 -19.44 -11.41 -8.73
C SER A 90 -18.25 -10.95 -9.58
N TYR A 91 -17.82 -11.81 -10.48
CA TYR A 91 -16.73 -11.50 -11.41
C TYR A 91 -17.02 -10.22 -12.21
N GLU A 92 -18.28 -10.07 -12.66
CA GLU A 92 -18.75 -8.93 -13.45
C GLU A 92 -18.62 -7.63 -12.68
N ASN A 93 -18.98 -7.60 -11.38
CA ASN A 93 -18.85 -6.42 -10.54
C ASN A 93 -17.39 -6.03 -10.35
N VAL A 94 -16.53 -7.00 -10.03
CA VAL A 94 -15.11 -6.73 -9.82
C VAL A 94 -14.43 -6.25 -11.10
N LEU A 95 -14.74 -6.89 -12.24
CA LEU A 95 -14.23 -6.46 -13.55
C LEU A 95 -14.72 -5.05 -13.93
N ALA A 96 -15.98 -4.73 -13.64
CA ALA A 96 -16.52 -3.38 -13.87
C ALA A 96 -15.79 -2.34 -13.00
N ASN A 97 -15.49 -2.66 -11.74
CA ASN A 97 -14.70 -1.80 -10.86
C ASN A 97 -13.27 -1.60 -11.37
N PHE A 98 -12.62 -2.65 -11.89
CA PHE A 98 -11.30 -2.52 -12.53
C PHE A 98 -11.37 -1.62 -13.77
N LYS A 99 -12.42 -1.71 -14.59
CA LYS A 99 -12.61 -0.82 -15.74
C LYS A 99 -12.80 0.64 -15.32
N LEU A 100 -13.60 0.91 -14.29
CA LEU A 100 -13.75 2.26 -13.74
C LEU A 100 -12.40 2.83 -13.24
N MET A 101 -11.57 2.01 -12.60
CA MET A 101 -10.23 2.44 -12.21
C MET A 101 -9.31 2.63 -13.42
N ALA A 102 -9.39 1.77 -14.43
CA ALA A 102 -8.65 1.87 -15.69
C ALA A 102 -8.92 3.21 -16.38
N ASP A 103 -10.19 3.57 -16.53
CA ASP A 103 -10.63 4.85 -17.12
C ASP A 103 -10.17 6.03 -16.25
N THR A 104 -10.20 5.89 -14.90
CA THR A 104 -9.74 6.92 -13.95
C THR A 104 -8.26 7.27 -14.11
N ILE A 105 -7.41 6.29 -14.43
CA ILE A 105 -5.96 6.48 -14.52
C ILE A 105 -5.43 6.44 -15.96
N ASP A 106 -6.31 6.41 -16.94
CA ASP A 106 -5.99 6.42 -18.37
C ASP A 106 -5.05 5.28 -18.81
N ILE A 107 -5.42 4.03 -18.47
CA ILE A 107 -4.72 2.82 -18.91
C ILE A 107 -5.68 1.66 -19.11
N PRO A 108 -5.60 0.88 -20.22
CA PRO A 108 -6.45 -0.29 -20.42
C PRO A 108 -6.24 -1.36 -19.34
N VAL A 109 -7.32 -2.04 -18.94
CA VAL A 109 -7.27 -3.17 -17.99
C VAL A 109 -6.31 -4.27 -18.48
N GLU A 110 -6.21 -4.45 -19.79
CA GLU A 110 -5.31 -5.39 -20.47
C GLU A 110 -3.83 -5.11 -20.15
N ASN A 111 -3.49 -3.87 -19.82
CA ASN A 111 -2.13 -3.45 -19.48
C ASN A 111 -1.85 -3.51 -17.96
N MET A 112 -2.73 -4.08 -17.16
CA MET A 112 -2.54 -4.25 -15.72
C MET A 112 -1.98 -5.63 -15.39
N VAL A 113 -1.17 -5.70 -14.33
CA VAL A 113 -0.67 -6.95 -13.73
C VAL A 113 -0.97 -6.92 -12.24
N TYR A 114 -1.70 -7.92 -11.75
CA TYR A 114 -2.17 -7.96 -10.37
C TYR A 114 -1.44 -9.02 -9.56
N THR A 115 -0.87 -8.64 -8.42
CA THR A 115 -0.20 -9.54 -7.46
C THR A 115 -1.10 -10.69 -7.00
N LYS A 116 -0.52 -11.80 -6.53
CA LYS A 116 -1.21 -12.84 -5.77
C LYS A 116 -0.59 -12.96 -4.38
N GLN A 117 -1.02 -12.08 -3.50
CA GLN A 117 -0.46 -11.84 -2.18
C GLN A 117 -0.87 -12.92 -1.19
N THR A 118 0.09 -13.42 -0.43
CA THR A 118 -0.09 -14.41 0.62
C THR A 118 0.72 -14.07 1.87
N HIS A 119 1.13 -12.80 2.00
CA HIS A 119 1.93 -12.25 3.09
C HIS A 119 3.33 -12.87 3.16
N THR A 120 3.97 -13.02 2.00
CA THR A 120 5.37 -13.41 1.83
C THR A 120 6.25 -12.17 1.59
N THR A 121 7.52 -12.40 1.26
CA THR A 121 8.45 -11.38 0.78
C THR A 121 8.87 -11.61 -0.67
N ASN A 122 8.16 -12.49 -1.38
CA ASN A 122 8.49 -12.86 -2.75
C ASN A 122 8.14 -11.71 -3.71
N ILE A 123 9.08 -11.46 -4.62
CA ILE A 123 8.97 -10.40 -5.63
C ILE A 123 9.13 -11.02 -7.01
N LYS A 124 8.33 -10.55 -7.97
CA LYS A 124 8.41 -10.94 -9.37
C LYS A 124 8.69 -9.73 -10.24
N ILE A 125 9.69 -9.84 -11.11
CA ILE A 125 9.86 -8.90 -12.22
C ILE A 125 8.81 -9.25 -13.28
N VAL A 126 8.09 -8.23 -13.75
CA VAL A 126 7.02 -8.38 -14.74
C VAL A 126 7.26 -7.49 -15.95
N ASP A 127 6.80 -7.95 -17.12
CA ASP A 127 6.93 -7.29 -18.41
C ASP A 127 5.66 -7.40 -19.25
N ASN A 128 5.74 -7.10 -20.55
CA ASN A 128 4.61 -7.17 -21.48
C ASN A 128 3.97 -8.56 -21.56
N SER A 129 4.68 -9.64 -21.27
CA SER A 129 4.13 -11.00 -21.30
C SER A 129 3.11 -11.22 -20.17
N ASN A 130 3.22 -10.48 -19.08
CA ASN A 130 2.34 -10.56 -17.90
C ASN A 130 1.07 -9.70 -18.02
N LYS A 131 0.90 -8.93 -19.09
CA LYS A 131 -0.26 -8.05 -19.30
C LYS A 131 -1.58 -8.79 -19.13
N GLY A 132 -2.50 -8.22 -18.33
CA GLY A 132 -3.83 -8.72 -18.03
C GLY A 132 -3.87 -9.81 -16.94
N MET A 133 -2.71 -10.30 -16.49
CA MET A 133 -2.66 -11.37 -15.49
C MET A 133 -3.28 -10.97 -14.16
N GLY A 134 -4.16 -11.82 -13.68
CA GLY A 134 -4.87 -11.68 -12.41
C GLY A 134 -6.14 -10.83 -12.48
N ILE A 135 -6.48 -10.27 -13.65
CA ILE A 135 -7.71 -9.51 -13.88
C ILE A 135 -8.52 -10.13 -15.03
N ILE A 136 -7.93 -10.21 -16.23
CA ILE A 136 -8.58 -10.76 -17.43
C ILE A 136 -7.92 -12.04 -17.94
N LYS A 137 -6.76 -12.39 -17.40
CA LYS A 137 -6.03 -13.64 -17.66
C LYS A 137 -5.67 -14.30 -16.34
N GLU A 138 -5.59 -15.62 -16.35
CA GLU A 138 -5.04 -16.36 -15.21
C GLU A 138 -3.57 -16.01 -15.00
N ARG A 139 -3.14 -16.05 -13.73
CA ARG A 139 -1.74 -15.88 -13.37
C ARG A 139 -0.97 -17.18 -13.61
N ASP A 140 0.27 -17.05 -14.06
CA ASP A 140 1.26 -18.14 -14.09
C ASP A 140 2.15 -18.16 -12.84
N TYR A 141 1.79 -17.35 -11.84
CA TYR A 141 2.52 -17.20 -10.57
C TYR A 141 1.59 -17.24 -9.37
N ASP A 142 2.18 -17.59 -8.23
CA ASP A 142 1.53 -17.63 -6.92
C ASP A 142 2.48 -17.07 -5.85
N ASN A 143 1.95 -16.72 -4.67
CA ASN A 143 2.75 -16.25 -3.53
C ASN A 143 3.67 -15.08 -3.86
N ILE A 144 3.17 -14.09 -4.60
CA ILE A 144 3.89 -12.88 -5.00
C ILE A 144 3.27 -11.67 -4.30
N ASP A 145 4.01 -11.09 -3.37
CA ASP A 145 3.62 -9.92 -2.58
C ASP A 145 4.25 -8.62 -3.11
N GLY A 146 5.22 -8.71 -4.03
CA GLY A 146 5.82 -7.58 -4.71
C GLY A 146 5.98 -7.80 -6.21
N ILE A 147 5.74 -6.76 -7.01
CA ILE A 147 6.01 -6.77 -8.46
C ILE A 147 6.80 -5.52 -8.84
N ILE A 148 7.76 -5.72 -9.76
CA ILE A 148 8.69 -4.68 -10.23
C ILE A 148 8.73 -4.70 -11.75
N THR A 149 8.86 -3.53 -12.37
CA THR A 149 9.02 -3.42 -13.84
C THR A 149 9.77 -2.17 -14.25
N ASN A 150 10.43 -2.24 -15.40
CA ASN A 150 10.90 -1.10 -16.19
C ASN A 150 10.10 -0.93 -17.49
N THR A 151 9.01 -1.67 -17.66
CA THR A 151 8.18 -1.65 -18.86
C THR A 151 7.19 -0.48 -18.81
N ASN A 152 7.25 0.38 -19.81
CA ASN A 152 6.29 1.47 -19.96
C ASN A 152 4.89 0.95 -20.31
N ASN A 153 3.86 1.67 -19.84
CA ASN A 153 2.45 1.34 -20.06
C ASN A 153 2.09 -0.09 -19.56
N LEU A 154 2.77 -0.55 -18.51
CA LEU A 154 2.42 -1.72 -17.74
C LEU A 154 2.09 -1.29 -16.31
N CYS A 155 0.83 -1.43 -15.90
CA CYS A 155 0.36 -1.00 -14.60
C CYS A 155 0.51 -2.11 -13.56
N LEU A 156 1.29 -1.85 -12.55
CA LEU A 156 1.43 -2.71 -11.37
C LEU A 156 0.23 -2.49 -10.44
N VAL A 157 -0.43 -3.57 -10.07
CA VAL A 157 -1.59 -3.55 -9.16
C VAL A 157 -1.31 -4.42 -7.96
N SER A 158 -1.47 -3.86 -6.76
CA SER A 158 -1.39 -4.57 -5.48
C SER A 158 -2.57 -4.21 -4.58
N SER A 159 -2.98 -5.11 -3.68
CA SER A 159 -4.27 -5.05 -2.97
C SER A 159 -4.12 -4.87 -1.47
N PHE A 160 -5.04 -4.09 -0.86
CA PHE A 160 -4.93 -3.66 0.53
C PHE A 160 -6.30 -3.54 1.22
N ALA A 161 -6.27 -3.88 2.51
CA ALA A 161 -7.23 -3.47 3.52
C ALA A 161 -6.52 -3.57 4.87
N ASP A 162 -5.86 -2.49 5.27
CA ASP A 162 -5.00 -2.27 6.45
C ASP A 162 -3.49 -2.54 6.26
N CYS A 163 -3.07 -3.57 5.50
CA CYS A 163 -1.65 -3.76 5.19
C CYS A 163 -1.07 -2.55 4.46
N ILE A 164 0.24 -2.37 4.54
CA ILE A 164 0.94 -1.19 4.05
C ILE A 164 1.38 -1.37 2.59
N PRO A 165 0.88 -0.56 1.63
CA PRO A 165 1.53 -0.42 0.33
C PRO A 165 2.88 0.26 0.50
N VAL A 166 3.93 -0.33 -0.07
CA VAL A 166 5.22 0.33 -0.27
C VAL A 166 5.44 0.46 -1.76
N THR A 167 5.48 1.70 -2.23
CA THR A 167 5.65 2.03 -3.64
C THR A 167 7.03 2.62 -3.85
N LEU A 168 7.84 2.04 -4.74
CA LEU A 168 9.19 2.50 -5.04
C LEU A 168 9.27 2.98 -6.48
N VAL A 169 9.98 4.09 -6.71
CA VAL A 169 10.17 4.68 -8.03
C VAL A 169 11.62 5.15 -8.18
N ASP A 170 12.32 4.64 -9.17
CA ASP A 170 13.54 5.23 -9.70
C ASP A 170 13.23 5.85 -11.07
N ALA A 171 13.00 7.15 -11.12
CA ALA A 171 12.65 7.86 -12.35
C ALA A 171 13.84 7.97 -13.31
N LYS A 172 15.09 7.90 -12.82
CA LYS A 172 16.30 7.97 -13.68
C LYS A 172 16.48 6.68 -14.47
N LYS A 173 16.20 5.54 -13.83
CA LYS A 173 16.29 4.22 -14.46
C LYS A 173 14.97 3.79 -15.13
N GLY A 174 13.89 4.51 -14.88
CA GLY A 174 12.57 4.12 -15.36
C GLY A 174 12.15 2.78 -14.74
N VAL A 175 12.21 2.64 -13.42
CA VAL A 175 11.83 1.42 -12.69
C VAL A 175 10.84 1.75 -11.61
N ILE A 176 9.78 0.95 -11.50
CA ILE A 176 8.75 1.08 -10.47
C ILE A 176 8.52 -0.25 -9.78
N ALA A 177 8.15 -0.19 -8.50
CA ALA A 177 7.76 -1.35 -7.71
C ALA A 177 6.48 -1.09 -6.91
N ALA A 178 5.64 -2.10 -6.79
CA ALA A 178 4.45 -2.12 -5.93
C ALA A 178 4.55 -3.33 -4.99
N LEU A 179 4.78 -3.05 -3.70
CA LEU A 179 5.01 -4.06 -2.67
C LEU A 179 3.85 -4.06 -1.66
N HIS A 180 3.45 -5.24 -1.21
CA HIS A 180 2.47 -5.44 -0.15
C HIS A 180 3.17 -5.83 1.14
N SER A 181 3.16 -4.92 2.13
CA SER A 181 3.79 -5.13 3.42
C SER A 181 2.74 -5.26 4.53
N GLY A 182 2.21 -6.47 4.72
CA GLY A 182 1.54 -6.87 5.95
C GLY A 182 2.57 -7.12 7.06
N TRP A 183 2.16 -7.42 8.30
CA TRP A 183 3.11 -7.59 9.40
C TRP A 183 4.22 -8.64 9.12
N LYS A 184 3.88 -9.76 8.45
CA LYS A 184 4.88 -10.77 8.04
C LYS A 184 5.85 -10.24 6.99
N GLY A 185 5.34 -9.53 5.98
CA GLY A 185 6.17 -8.89 4.97
C GLY A 185 7.06 -7.80 5.55
N THR A 186 6.56 -7.07 6.57
CA THR A 186 7.34 -6.05 7.29
C THR A 186 8.50 -6.69 8.07
N VAL A 187 8.23 -7.73 8.89
CA VAL A 187 9.26 -8.46 9.63
C VAL A 187 10.25 -9.14 8.69
N GLY A 188 9.75 -9.74 7.58
CA GLY A 188 10.57 -10.38 6.56
C GLY A 188 11.28 -9.39 5.62
N ASN A 189 11.07 -8.09 5.83
CA ASN A 189 11.71 -6.97 5.12
C ASN A 189 11.53 -6.99 3.59
N ILE A 190 10.28 -7.08 3.12
CA ILE A 190 9.96 -7.03 1.69
C ILE A 190 10.48 -5.74 1.01
N SER A 191 10.60 -4.64 1.77
CA SER A 191 11.10 -3.37 1.28
C SER A 191 12.57 -3.48 0.85
N GLN A 192 13.41 -4.12 1.68
CA GLN A 192 14.81 -4.38 1.33
C GLN A 192 14.92 -5.28 0.09
N ASN A 193 14.15 -6.38 0.08
CA ASN A 193 14.14 -7.29 -1.09
C ASN A 193 13.75 -6.55 -2.38
N GLY A 194 12.80 -5.60 -2.29
CA GLY A 194 12.41 -4.75 -3.43
C GLY A 194 13.54 -3.86 -3.92
N ILE A 195 14.23 -3.20 -3.00
CA ILE A 195 15.36 -2.32 -3.32
C ILE A 195 16.53 -3.13 -3.91
N GLU A 196 16.87 -4.26 -3.29
CA GLU A 196 17.91 -5.17 -3.81
C GLU A 196 17.59 -5.66 -5.22
N CYS A 197 16.35 -6.09 -5.46
CA CYS A 197 15.89 -6.50 -6.79
C CYS A 197 15.99 -5.35 -7.82
N MET A 198 15.62 -4.11 -7.45
CA MET A 198 15.77 -2.94 -8.31
C MET A 198 17.24 -2.64 -8.63
N LYS A 199 18.14 -2.80 -7.66
CA LYS A 199 19.58 -2.61 -7.83
C LYS A 199 20.19 -3.67 -8.74
N GLU A 200 19.98 -4.94 -8.42
CA GLU A 200 20.59 -6.07 -9.10
C GLU A 200 20.09 -6.23 -10.54
N SER A 201 18.78 -6.06 -10.76
CA SER A 201 18.17 -6.32 -12.06
C SER A 201 18.16 -5.09 -13.00
N PHE A 202 18.18 -3.87 -12.44
CA PHE A 202 18.03 -2.65 -13.25
C PHE A 202 19.11 -1.61 -13.01
N GLY A 203 20.04 -1.85 -12.07
CA GLY A 203 21.12 -0.93 -11.75
C GLY A 203 20.64 0.37 -11.11
N CYS A 204 19.56 0.30 -10.33
CA CYS A 204 19.07 1.42 -9.53
C CYS A 204 20.07 1.75 -8.41
N ASN A 205 20.01 3.02 -7.94
CA ASN A 205 20.80 3.47 -6.80
C ASN A 205 19.83 3.93 -5.70
N GLU A 206 20.08 3.54 -4.46
CA GLU A 206 19.23 3.88 -3.31
C GLU A 206 19.02 5.39 -3.15
N ALA A 207 20.02 6.20 -3.50
CA ALA A 207 19.94 7.65 -3.43
C ALA A 207 18.94 8.25 -4.44
N ASP A 208 18.58 7.50 -5.49
CA ASP A 208 17.68 7.95 -6.57
C ASP A 208 16.27 7.35 -6.43
N ILE A 209 16.08 6.36 -5.54
CA ILE A 209 14.79 5.74 -5.30
C ILE A 209 13.96 6.63 -4.38
N ILE A 210 12.74 6.96 -4.83
CA ILE A 210 11.70 7.60 -4.03
C ILE A 210 10.74 6.51 -3.54
N ALA A 211 10.47 6.48 -2.24
CA ALA A 211 9.53 5.56 -1.61
C ALA A 211 8.30 6.28 -1.05
N PHE A 212 7.15 5.61 -1.14
CA PHE A 212 5.92 6.03 -0.48
C PHE A 212 5.34 4.88 0.36
N VAL A 213 5.07 5.13 1.64
CA VAL A 213 4.60 4.16 2.64
C VAL A 213 3.16 4.46 3.04
N GLY A 214 2.25 3.55 2.78
CA GLY A 214 0.81 3.68 3.10
C GLY A 214 -0.03 4.14 1.89
N PRO A 215 -1.33 4.44 2.08
CA PRO A 215 -2.10 4.40 3.34
C PRO A 215 -2.34 2.99 3.88
N GLY A 216 -2.37 2.87 5.21
CA GLY A 216 -2.59 1.62 5.90
C GLY A 216 -3.17 1.84 7.30
N ILE A 217 -3.19 0.81 8.14
CA ILE A 217 -3.69 0.95 9.50
C ILE A 217 -2.66 1.67 10.40
N CYS A 218 -3.10 2.66 11.17
CA CYS A 218 -2.24 3.38 12.11
C CYS A 218 -2.03 2.60 13.41
N LYS A 219 -1.01 2.95 14.17
CA LYS A 219 -0.63 2.36 15.47
C LYS A 219 -1.81 2.23 16.42
N ASN A 220 -2.57 3.30 16.64
CA ASN A 220 -3.68 3.32 17.59
C ASN A 220 -4.83 2.36 17.22
N CYS A 221 -4.97 2.02 15.95
CA CYS A 221 -5.96 1.07 15.45
C CYS A 221 -5.43 -0.37 15.37
N TYR A 222 -4.11 -0.58 15.46
CA TYR A 222 -3.52 -1.88 15.21
C TYR A 222 -2.96 -2.54 16.48
N GLN A 223 -3.88 -3.02 17.32
CA GLN A 223 -3.55 -3.88 18.45
C GLN A 223 -3.20 -5.29 17.95
N VAL A 224 -2.10 -5.84 18.44
CA VAL A 224 -1.58 -7.18 18.14
C VAL A 224 -1.35 -7.97 19.42
N SER A 225 -1.26 -9.30 19.31
CA SER A 225 -0.89 -10.18 20.40
C SER A 225 0.63 -10.23 20.59
N GLU A 226 1.07 -10.72 21.75
CA GLU A 226 2.46 -10.79 22.14
C GLU A 226 3.32 -11.62 21.15
N ASP A 227 2.77 -12.70 20.61
CA ASP A 227 3.48 -13.52 19.62
C ASP A 227 3.88 -12.71 18.37
N VAL A 228 3.01 -11.81 17.90
CA VAL A 228 3.35 -10.89 16.81
C VAL A 228 4.38 -9.86 17.25
N ALA A 229 4.24 -9.27 18.46
CA ALA A 229 5.17 -8.29 18.98
C ALA A 229 6.59 -8.88 19.13
N ILE A 230 6.71 -10.13 19.58
CA ILE A 230 7.99 -10.85 19.73
C ILE A 230 8.70 -10.97 18.37
N GLU A 231 7.98 -11.22 17.27
CA GLU A 231 8.61 -11.31 15.95
C GLU A 231 9.28 -9.97 15.54
N PHE A 232 8.67 -8.84 15.88
CA PHE A 232 9.29 -7.52 15.69
C PHE A 232 10.50 -7.31 16.61
N MET A 233 10.39 -7.67 17.88
CA MET A 233 11.50 -7.55 18.85
C MET A 233 12.74 -8.38 18.48
N LYS A 234 12.58 -9.44 17.69
CA LYS A 234 13.71 -10.27 17.21
C LYS A 234 14.49 -9.60 16.06
N VAL A 235 13.86 -8.72 15.30
CA VAL A 235 14.41 -8.18 14.04
C VAL A 235 14.88 -6.75 14.19
N TYR A 236 14.17 -5.95 15.00
CA TYR A 236 14.49 -4.54 15.24
C TYR A 236 15.34 -4.38 16.50
N SER A 237 16.24 -3.39 16.48
CA SER A 237 16.99 -3.00 17.69
C SER A 237 16.05 -2.55 18.81
N ALA A 238 16.53 -2.49 20.05
CA ALA A 238 15.73 -2.03 21.18
C ALA A 238 15.18 -0.61 20.94
N GLU A 239 16.02 0.29 20.41
CA GLU A 239 15.62 1.68 20.08
C GLU A 239 14.54 1.73 18.98
N GLU A 240 14.69 0.94 17.91
CA GLU A 240 13.68 0.85 16.84
C GLU A 240 12.38 0.23 17.34
N THR A 241 12.47 -0.78 18.21
CA THR A 241 11.31 -1.43 18.83
C THR A 241 10.47 -0.43 19.62
N GLU A 242 11.09 0.48 20.38
CA GLU A 242 10.38 1.56 21.11
C GLU A 242 9.63 2.53 20.18
N LEU A 243 10.10 2.70 18.96
CA LEU A 243 9.42 3.52 17.94
C LEU A 243 8.15 2.85 17.41
N ILE A 244 8.21 1.53 17.22
CA ILE A 244 7.16 0.77 16.50
C ILE A 244 6.17 0.05 17.40
N LEU A 245 6.56 -0.33 18.62
CA LEU A 245 5.72 -1.07 19.57
C LEU A 245 5.43 -0.23 20.82
N THR A 246 4.19 -0.29 21.30
CA THR A 246 3.79 0.27 22.58
C THR A 246 2.93 -0.76 23.29
N PRO A 247 3.25 -1.15 24.56
CA PRO A 247 2.36 -1.97 25.37
C PRO A 247 0.97 -1.35 25.47
N ASP A 248 -0.05 -2.17 25.46
CA ASP A 248 -1.43 -1.72 25.68
C ASP A 248 -1.69 -1.56 27.18
N ASP A 249 -1.56 -0.32 27.67
CA ASP A 249 -1.65 0.02 29.10
C ASP A 249 -3.04 -0.17 29.69
N ASP A 250 -4.10 -0.11 28.87
CA ASP A 250 -5.48 -0.35 29.30
C ASP A 250 -5.71 -1.82 29.69
N ASN A 251 -4.80 -2.70 29.32
CA ASN A 251 -4.85 -4.13 29.54
C ASN A 251 -3.56 -4.70 30.17
N LYS A 252 -3.13 -4.17 31.30
CA LYS A 252 -1.90 -4.55 32.02
C LYS A 252 -1.65 -6.07 32.26
N CYS A 253 -2.60 -6.91 31.88
CA CYS A 253 -2.55 -8.37 32.08
C CYS A 253 -2.68 -9.19 30.79
N THR A 254 -2.69 -8.60 29.58
CA THR A 254 -3.14 -9.33 28.40
C THR A 254 -2.08 -9.62 27.34
N GLY A 255 -0.83 -9.17 27.49
CA GLY A 255 0.20 -9.37 26.46
C GLY A 255 -0.23 -8.80 25.10
N LYS A 256 -0.84 -7.60 25.11
CA LYS A 256 -1.24 -6.88 23.90
C LYS A 256 -0.34 -5.68 23.65
N TYR A 257 -0.15 -5.34 22.40
CA TYR A 257 0.67 -4.24 21.95
C TYR A 257 -0.02 -3.47 20.83
N HIS A 258 0.23 -2.19 20.73
CA HIS A 258 -0.04 -1.38 19.56
C HIS A 258 1.19 -1.37 18.66
N LEU A 259 1.02 -1.82 17.42
CA LEU A 259 2.10 -1.94 16.44
C LEU A 259 1.97 -0.87 15.34
N ASP A 260 3.04 -0.11 15.11
CA ASP A 260 3.14 0.85 14.02
C ASP A 260 3.81 0.21 12.79
N LEU A 261 2.99 -0.34 11.89
CA LEU A 261 3.48 -0.90 10.64
C LEU A 261 4.05 0.16 9.68
N ILE A 262 3.54 1.39 9.74
CA ILE A 262 4.01 2.49 8.91
C ILE A 262 5.43 2.87 9.35
N ALA A 263 5.63 3.09 10.66
CA ALA A 263 6.95 3.37 11.22
C ALA A 263 7.95 2.24 10.95
N ALA A 264 7.53 0.98 11.09
CA ALA A 264 8.38 -0.18 10.81
C ALA A 264 8.82 -0.25 9.35
N ASN A 265 7.92 0.01 8.39
CA ASN A 265 8.28 0.07 6.97
C ASN A 265 9.18 1.26 6.64
N TYR A 266 8.98 2.41 7.28
CA TYR A 266 9.89 3.56 7.15
C TYR A 266 11.31 3.19 7.61
N ILE A 267 11.44 2.57 8.79
CA ILE A 267 12.74 2.10 9.33
C ILE A 267 13.38 1.08 8.39
N ASN A 268 12.62 0.13 7.86
CA ASN A 268 13.11 -0.85 6.88
C ASN A 268 13.71 -0.19 5.63
N LEU A 269 13.08 0.88 5.14
CA LEU A 269 13.59 1.64 3.98
C LEU A 269 14.88 2.40 4.30
N ILE A 270 14.97 3.00 5.49
CA ILE A 270 16.20 3.64 5.99
C ILE A 270 17.33 2.61 6.09
N ASN A 271 17.06 1.46 6.72
CA ASN A 271 18.04 0.39 6.91
C ASN A 271 18.48 -0.24 5.57
N ALA A 272 17.61 -0.19 4.54
CA ALA A 272 17.94 -0.58 3.17
C ALA A 272 18.73 0.48 2.38
N GLY A 273 19.06 1.63 2.99
CA GLY A 273 19.94 2.66 2.44
C GLY A 273 19.23 3.82 1.74
N LEU A 274 17.90 3.92 1.78
CA LEU A 274 17.21 5.07 1.22
C LEU A 274 17.45 6.32 2.07
N LEU A 275 17.55 7.45 1.37
CA LEU A 275 17.72 8.74 2.03
C LEU A 275 16.39 9.18 2.66
N PRO A 276 16.38 9.70 3.90
CA PRO A 276 15.15 10.11 4.58
C PRO A 276 14.27 11.08 3.78
N HIS A 277 14.87 12.00 3.02
CA HIS A 277 14.14 12.96 2.20
C HIS A 277 13.49 12.34 0.94
N ASN A 278 13.79 11.09 0.62
CA ASN A 278 13.17 10.33 -0.45
C ASN A 278 12.05 9.40 0.04
N ILE A 279 11.80 9.32 1.35
CA ILE A 279 10.76 8.44 1.93
C ILE A 279 9.58 9.30 2.40
N TYR A 280 8.42 9.07 1.79
CA TYR A 280 7.16 9.73 2.13
C TYR A 280 6.24 8.77 2.86
N VAL A 281 5.50 9.28 3.82
CA VAL A 281 4.58 8.50 4.66
C VAL A 281 3.17 9.03 4.51
N ALA A 282 2.20 8.16 4.33
CA ALA A 282 0.79 8.55 4.25
C ALA A 282 0.28 9.09 5.59
N ASP A 283 -0.42 10.21 5.53
CA ASP A 283 -1.12 10.85 6.64
C ASP A 283 -2.57 10.36 6.81
N VAL A 284 -2.87 9.15 6.33
CA VAL A 284 -4.22 8.56 6.29
C VAL A 284 -4.23 7.14 6.83
N CYS A 285 -5.12 6.87 7.80
CA CYS A 285 -5.37 5.54 8.32
C CYS A 285 -6.63 4.92 7.71
N THR A 286 -6.53 3.68 7.22
CA THR A 286 -7.65 2.93 6.64
C THR A 286 -8.76 2.67 7.66
N SER A 287 -8.43 2.29 8.88
CA SER A 287 -9.38 1.99 9.95
C SER A 287 -10.11 3.23 10.47
N CYS A 288 -9.41 4.37 10.62
CA CYS A 288 -10.02 5.64 11.01
C CYS A 288 -10.98 6.17 9.93
N ASN A 289 -10.79 5.77 8.69
CA ASN A 289 -11.57 6.19 7.52
C ASN A 289 -12.41 5.03 6.93
N LYS A 290 -12.93 4.13 7.74
CA LYS A 290 -13.67 2.93 7.31
C LYS A 290 -14.87 3.20 6.39
N GLU A 291 -15.40 4.41 6.39
CA GLU A 291 -16.50 4.81 5.51
C GLU A 291 -16.01 5.14 4.09
N LEU A 292 -14.76 5.52 3.95
CA LEU A 292 -14.11 5.91 2.68
C LEU A 292 -13.14 4.85 2.17
N LEU A 293 -12.59 4.02 3.07
CA LEU A 293 -11.58 3.01 2.79
C LEU A 293 -12.00 1.66 3.37
N PHE A 294 -11.69 0.57 2.68
CA PHE A 294 -11.88 -0.75 3.28
C PHE A 294 -10.83 -1.00 4.36
N SER A 295 -11.30 -1.46 5.53
CA SER A 295 -10.44 -1.87 6.64
C SER A 295 -10.85 -3.24 7.14
N HIS A 296 -9.92 -4.16 7.20
CA HIS A 296 -10.11 -5.49 7.77
C HIS A 296 -10.40 -5.41 9.27
N ARG A 297 -9.62 -4.59 9.99
CA ARG A 297 -9.76 -4.39 11.43
C ARG A 297 -11.11 -3.77 11.80
N ALA A 298 -11.44 -2.65 11.17
CA ALA A 298 -12.65 -1.90 11.51
C ALA A 298 -13.94 -2.64 11.13
N SER A 299 -13.88 -3.56 10.15
CA SER A 299 -15.06 -4.32 9.69
C SER A 299 -15.16 -5.74 10.27
N GLY A 300 -14.21 -6.16 11.11
CA GLY A 300 -14.13 -7.56 11.56
C GLY A 300 -14.01 -8.55 10.40
N GLY A 301 -13.31 -8.16 9.33
CA GLY A 301 -13.09 -9.00 8.14
C GLY A 301 -14.18 -8.92 7.06
N ARG A 302 -15.29 -8.24 7.30
CA ARG A 302 -16.41 -8.09 6.34
C ARG A 302 -16.18 -6.88 5.42
N ARG A 303 -15.41 -7.06 4.36
CA ARG A 303 -14.93 -5.94 3.54
C ARG A 303 -14.68 -6.31 2.09
N GLY A 304 -14.59 -5.31 1.23
CA GLY A 304 -13.92 -5.41 -0.06
C GLY A 304 -12.40 -5.16 0.05
N ILE A 305 -11.76 -4.98 -1.08
CA ILE A 305 -10.33 -4.69 -1.20
C ILE A 305 -10.13 -3.41 -2.03
N MET A 306 -9.20 -2.57 -1.59
CA MET A 306 -8.64 -1.45 -2.35
C MET A 306 -7.40 -1.92 -3.09
N CYS A 307 -7.02 -1.19 -4.15
CA CYS A 307 -5.76 -1.43 -4.85
C CYS A 307 -4.94 -0.14 -4.99
N ASN A 308 -3.62 -0.32 -4.97
CA ASN A 308 -2.65 0.65 -5.45
C ASN A 308 -2.31 0.31 -6.89
N PHE A 309 -2.36 1.32 -7.75
CA PHE A 309 -2.05 1.27 -9.17
C PHE A 309 -0.88 2.19 -9.44
N ILE A 310 0.13 1.71 -10.13
CA ILE A 310 1.25 2.56 -10.57
C ILE A 310 1.79 2.08 -11.92
N TYR A 311 2.04 3.02 -12.83
CA TYR A 311 2.70 2.74 -14.09
C TYR A 311 3.53 3.93 -14.59
N MET A 312 4.45 3.64 -15.50
CA MET A 312 5.19 4.64 -16.25
C MET A 312 4.54 4.88 -17.60
N ARG A 313 4.36 6.14 -17.96
CA ARG A 313 3.82 6.57 -19.24
C ARG A 313 4.96 6.98 -20.17
N LEU A 314 4.89 6.55 -21.43
CA LEU A 314 5.68 7.18 -22.49
C LEU A 314 5.06 8.56 -22.81
N THR A 315 5.88 9.56 -22.95
CA THR A 315 5.49 10.87 -23.49
C THR A 315 5.27 10.82 -24.97
#